data_c597e8bcc4d0cbf92499c65182b2b0a4
#
_entry.id   c597e8bcc4d0cbf92499c65182b2b0a4
#
_cell.length_a   1.000
_cell.length_b   1.000
_cell.length_c   1.000
_cell.angle_alpha   90.00
_cell.angle_beta   90.00
_cell.angle_gamma   90.00
#
_symmetry.space_group_name_H-M   'P 1'
#
loop_
_entity.id
_entity.type
_entity.pdbx_description
1 polymer ?
#
loop_
_entity_poly.entity_id
_entity_poly.type
_entity_poly.pdbx_seq_one_letter_code
_entity_poly.pdbx_strand_id
1 'polypeptide(L)'
;MSRVLVTGAYGFLGRYVVRELLAHGYEVVAFGRKRDKLEALRADGAEAAELFVGDFCRQEDITAAAKGVDFVIHAGALSTVWGKRSDFMETNVRGTQRVIRACKQNKVERLVFVSSPSIYAGKCDRLNIRETDCDASNCLNYYIESKILAEKVLREQRGVPCVIIRPRGLFGVGDSSIIPRLIKANRRSGIPLFRGGHNLVDITCVENAALALRLAVESEAAVGQVYNITNGEPQEFRA
;
A
#
# COMPACT_ATOMS: atom_id res chain seq x y z
N MET A 1 7.85 -5.06 23.51
CA MET A 1 8.24 -4.74 22.13
C MET A 1 6.99 -4.94 21.28
N SER A 2 6.56 -3.96 20.51
CA SER A 2 5.31 -4.10 19.75
C SER A 2 5.52 -4.95 18.50
N ARG A 3 4.53 -5.78 18.18
CA ARG A 3 4.57 -6.74 17.08
C ARG A 3 3.66 -6.32 15.95
N VAL A 4 4.19 -6.26 14.72
CA VAL A 4 3.51 -5.75 13.53
C VAL A 4 3.41 -6.80 12.45
N LEU A 5 2.20 -7.09 11.98
CA LEU A 5 1.96 -7.91 10.79
C LEU A 5 1.99 -7.03 9.54
N VAL A 6 2.83 -7.37 8.57
CA VAL A 6 2.90 -6.70 7.26
C VAL A 6 2.41 -7.64 6.18
N THR A 7 1.24 -7.38 5.59
CA THR A 7 0.79 -8.14 4.41
C THR A 7 1.39 -7.56 3.14
N GLY A 8 1.68 -8.42 2.16
CA GLY A 8 2.39 -7.98 0.96
C GLY A 8 3.87 -7.66 1.22
N ALA A 9 4.46 -8.27 2.25
CA ALA A 9 5.78 -7.98 2.78
C ALA A 9 6.91 -8.03 1.73
N TYR A 10 6.87 -8.94 0.76
CA TYR A 10 7.87 -9.04 -0.31
C TYR A 10 7.56 -8.14 -1.53
N GLY A 11 6.49 -7.34 -1.48
CA GLY A 11 6.19 -6.32 -2.50
C GLY A 11 7.19 -5.17 -2.45
N PHE A 12 7.17 -4.31 -3.48
CA PHE A 12 8.09 -3.17 -3.54
C PHE A 12 8.03 -2.29 -2.28
N LEU A 13 6.85 -1.81 -1.87
CA LEU A 13 6.71 -1.06 -0.63
C LEU A 13 6.90 -1.94 0.62
N GLY A 14 6.34 -3.17 0.59
CA GLY A 14 6.32 -4.05 1.76
C GLY A 14 7.71 -4.37 2.32
N ARG A 15 8.71 -4.59 1.45
CA ARG A 15 10.10 -4.84 1.89
C ARG A 15 10.71 -3.66 2.65
N TYR A 16 10.43 -2.44 2.22
CA TYR A 16 10.90 -1.23 2.90
C TYR A 16 10.20 -1.03 4.24
N VAL A 17 8.89 -1.32 4.30
CA VAL A 17 8.13 -1.29 5.56
C VAL A 17 8.69 -2.30 6.57
N VAL A 18 8.97 -3.54 6.14
CA VAL A 18 9.57 -4.55 7.02
C VAL A 18 10.90 -4.07 7.58
N ARG A 19 11.81 -3.55 6.74
CA ARG A 19 13.11 -3.02 7.18
C ARG A 19 12.97 -1.81 8.10
N GLU A 20 12.09 -0.87 7.75
CA GLU A 20 11.83 0.32 8.57
C GLU A 20 11.36 -0.04 9.97
N LEU A 21 10.44 -1.00 10.10
CA LEU A 21 9.95 -1.47 11.38
C LEU A 21 11.03 -2.18 12.19
N LEU A 22 11.79 -3.09 11.57
CA LEU A 22 12.89 -3.79 12.24
C LEU A 22 13.97 -2.83 12.74
N ALA A 23 14.34 -1.83 11.93
CA ALA A 23 15.32 -0.80 12.30
C ALA A 23 14.88 0.05 13.50
N HIS A 24 13.56 0.12 13.77
CA HIS A 24 12.99 0.86 14.89
C HIS A 24 12.53 -0.05 16.05
N GLY A 25 13.00 -1.29 16.09
CA GLY A 25 12.83 -2.18 17.22
C GLY A 25 11.47 -2.88 17.31
N TYR A 26 10.71 -2.97 16.22
CA TYR A 26 9.49 -3.78 16.17
C TYR A 26 9.79 -5.25 15.89
N GLU A 27 8.99 -6.15 16.45
CA GLU A 27 8.89 -7.52 15.98
C GLU A 27 7.99 -7.54 14.73
N VAL A 28 8.47 -8.13 13.64
CA VAL A 28 7.75 -8.08 12.36
C VAL A 28 7.37 -9.48 11.90
N VAL A 29 6.08 -9.66 11.61
CA VAL A 29 5.55 -10.82 10.88
C VAL A 29 5.41 -10.45 9.41
N ALA A 30 6.30 -10.94 8.58
CA ALA A 30 6.27 -10.74 7.12
C ALA A 30 5.36 -11.77 6.45
N PHE A 31 4.17 -11.32 6.00
CA PHE A 31 3.14 -12.18 5.46
C PHE A 31 3.07 -12.13 3.94
N GLY A 32 3.01 -13.29 3.30
CA GLY A 32 2.83 -13.39 1.86
C GLY A 32 2.68 -14.81 1.35
N ARG A 33 2.29 -14.96 0.07
CA ARG A 33 1.92 -16.26 -0.51
C ARG A 33 3.10 -17.12 -0.94
N LYS A 34 4.25 -16.53 -1.23
CA LYS A 34 5.40 -17.22 -1.84
C LYS A 34 6.54 -17.31 -0.85
N ARG A 35 6.87 -18.52 -0.41
CA ARG A 35 7.94 -18.78 0.56
C ARG A 35 9.29 -18.28 0.06
N ASP A 36 9.65 -18.58 -1.18
CA ASP A 36 10.90 -18.16 -1.81
C ASP A 36 11.11 -16.65 -1.76
N LYS A 37 10.02 -15.88 -2.02
CA LYS A 37 10.06 -14.41 -1.96
C LYS A 37 10.11 -13.85 -0.54
N LEU A 38 9.51 -14.53 0.42
CA LEU A 38 9.63 -14.17 1.82
C LEU A 38 11.05 -14.45 2.33
N GLU A 39 11.63 -15.57 1.99
CA GLU A 39 13.00 -15.92 2.35
C GLU A 39 14.02 -14.95 1.75
N ALA A 40 13.79 -14.46 0.53
CA ALA A 40 14.61 -13.44 -0.09
C ALA A 40 14.65 -12.10 0.69
N LEU A 41 13.63 -11.80 1.52
CA LEU A 41 13.65 -10.61 2.40
C LEU A 41 14.79 -10.66 3.40
N ARG A 42 15.21 -11.83 3.86
CA ARG A 42 16.32 -11.98 4.81
C ARG A 42 17.62 -11.45 4.22
N ALA A 43 17.91 -11.76 2.95
CA ALA A 43 19.08 -11.24 2.25
C ALA A 43 18.97 -9.73 1.95
N ASP A 44 17.79 -9.15 2.12
CA ASP A 44 17.49 -7.73 1.88
C ASP A 44 17.35 -6.92 3.20
N GLY A 45 18.00 -7.38 4.28
CA GLY A 45 18.05 -6.69 5.59
C GLY A 45 16.81 -6.94 6.48
N ALA A 46 16.15 -8.08 6.31
CA ALA A 46 15.01 -8.48 7.14
C ALA A 46 15.22 -9.86 7.81
N GLU A 47 16.45 -10.15 8.25
CA GLU A 47 16.83 -11.42 8.87
C GLU A 47 15.99 -11.72 10.12
N ALA A 48 15.67 -10.70 10.91
CA ALA A 48 14.92 -10.82 12.16
C ALA A 48 13.41 -10.97 11.96
N ALA A 49 12.89 -10.83 10.72
CA ALA A 49 11.45 -10.97 10.50
C ALA A 49 11.01 -12.43 10.60
N GLU A 50 9.89 -12.64 11.30
CA GLU A 50 9.15 -13.90 11.24
C GLU A 50 8.45 -14.02 9.89
N LEU A 51 8.65 -15.12 9.19
CA LEU A 51 8.06 -15.35 7.87
C LEU A 51 6.78 -16.18 7.99
N PHE A 52 5.66 -15.63 7.55
CA PHE A 52 4.38 -16.32 7.54
C PHE A 52 3.87 -16.53 6.11
N VAL A 53 3.84 -17.79 5.65
CA VAL A 53 3.32 -18.14 4.33
C VAL A 53 1.81 -18.31 4.40
N GLY A 54 1.05 -17.48 3.68
CA GLY A 54 -0.41 -17.53 3.66
C GLY A 54 -1.00 -16.55 2.63
N ASP A 55 -2.30 -16.66 2.42
CA ASP A 55 -3.08 -15.79 1.56
C ASP A 55 -4.13 -15.02 2.38
N PHE A 56 -4.08 -13.69 2.39
CA PHE A 56 -5.09 -12.89 3.10
C PHE A 56 -6.50 -12.98 2.45
N CYS A 57 -6.60 -13.60 1.28
CA CYS A 57 -7.89 -14.00 0.71
C CYS A 57 -8.47 -15.28 1.38
N ARG A 58 -7.74 -15.91 2.27
CA ARG A 58 -8.20 -17.04 3.12
C ARG A 58 -8.27 -16.56 4.56
N GLN A 59 -9.46 -16.64 5.16
CA GLN A 59 -9.69 -16.11 6.51
C GLN A 59 -8.81 -16.76 7.55
N GLU A 60 -8.61 -18.07 7.44
CA GLU A 60 -7.82 -18.85 8.39
C GLU A 60 -6.37 -18.38 8.42
N ASP A 61 -5.76 -18.18 7.22
CA ASP A 61 -4.36 -17.80 7.09
C ASP A 61 -4.10 -16.44 7.75
N ILE A 62 -4.93 -15.43 7.40
CA ILE A 62 -4.75 -14.07 7.93
C ILE A 62 -5.11 -13.98 9.43
N THR A 63 -6.07 -14.79 9.91
CA THR A 63 -6.41 -14.82 11.33
C THR A 63 -5.28 -15.44 12.14
N ALA A 64 -4.67 -16.53 11.64
CA ALA A 64 -3.52 -17.15 12.29
C ALA A 64 -2.31 -16.23 12.32
N ALA A 65 -2.02 -15.53 11.21
CA ALA A 65 -0.92 -14.57 11.14
C ALA A 65 -1.10 -13.36 12.06
N ALA A 66 -2.33 -12.94 12.31
CA ALA A 66 -2.65 -11.80 13.19
C ALA A 66 -2.64 -12.16 14.68
N LYS A 67 -2.39 -13.43 15.04
CA LYS A 67 -2.38 -13.84 16.45
C LYS A 67 -1.21 -13.23 17.21
N GLY A 68 -1.53 -12.49 18.27
CA GLY A 68 -0.52 -11.86 19.15
C GLY A 68 0.24 -10.72 18.49
N VAL A 69 -0.33 -10.06 17.45
CA VAL A 69 0.21 -8.83 16.90
C VAL A 69 -0.58 -7.62 17.43
N ASP A 70 0.13 -6.54 17.70
CA ASP A 70 -0.44 -5.28 18.18
C ASP A 70 -0.98 -4.46 16.98
N PHE A 71 -0.25 -4.44 15.88
CA PHE A 71 -0.56 -3.63 14.70
C PHE A 71 -0.54 -4.43 13.40
N VAL A 72 -1.33 -3.99 12.43
CA VAL A 72 -1.33 -4.55 11.07
C VAL A 72 -1.09 -3.46 10.04
N ILE A 73 -0.10 -3.63 9.16
CA ILE A 73 0.05 -2.83 7.94
C ILE A 73 -0.40 -3.67 6.76
N HIS A 74 -1.54 -3.30 6.19
CA HIS A 74 -2.11 -4.00 5.03
C HIS A 74 -1.66 -3.34 3.72
N ALA A 75 -0.50 -3.78 3.20
CA ALA A 75 0.07 -3.32 1.94
C ALA A 75 -0.16 -4.30 0.78
N GLY A 76 -0.73 -5.47 1.07
CA GLY A 76 -1.06 -6.47 0.04
C GLY A 76 -2.24 -6.04 -0.82
N ALA A 77 -2.07 -6.07 -2.15
CA ALA A 77 -3.12 -5.75 -3.11
C ALA A 77 -2.84 -6.39 -4.48
N LEU A 78 -3.86 -6.55 -5.28
CA LEU A 78 -3.73 -6.72 -6.73
C LEU A 78 -3.60 -5.33 -7.35
N SER A 79 -2.38 -4.93 -7.76
CA SER A 79 -2.03 -3.59 -8.23
C SER A 79 -1.70 -3.51 -9.72
N THR A 80 -2.29 -4.39 -10.52
CA THR A 80 -2.14 -4.38 -11.98
C THR A 80 -3.18 -3.45 -12.63
N VAL A 81 -2.90 -2.96 -13.82
CA VAL A 81 -3.84 -2.13 -14.61
C VAL A 81 -4.88 -3.01 -15.31
N TRP A 82 -4.53 -4.27 -15.62
CA TRP A 82 -5.34 -5.21 -16.39
C TRP A 82 -5.70 -6.44 -15.56
N GLY A 83 -6.88 -6.98 -15.77
CA GLY A 83 -7.38 -8.19 -15.13
C GLY A 83 -8.89 -8.24 -15.07
N LYS A 84 -9.45 -9.32 -14.53
CA LYS A 84 -10.90 -9.46 -14.34
C LYS A 84 -11.35 -8.65 -13.12
N ARG A 85 -12.51 -7.98 -13.22
CA ARG A 85 -13.10 -7.23 -12.09
C ARG A 85 -13.25 -8.11 -10.85
N SER A 86 -13.66 -9.37 -11.05
CA SER A 86 -13.80 -10.35 -9.96
C SER A 86 -12.53 -10.49 -9.11
N ASP A 87 -11.36 -10.50 -9.75
CA ASP A 87 -10.09 -10.72 -9.08
C ASP A 87 -9.70 -9.50 -8.22
N PHE A 88 -9.96 -8.29 -8.74
CA PHE A 88 -9.79 -7.05 -7.96
C PHE A 88 -10.74 -6.99 -6.77
N MET A 89 -12.01 -7.35 -6.97
CA MET A 89 -13.00 -7.35 -5.88
C MET A 89 -12.66 -8.41 -4.83
N GLU A 90 -12.26 -9.61 -5.24
CA GLU A 90 -11.88 -10.67 -4.32
C GLU A 90 -10.63 -10.29 -3.51
N THR A 91 -9.58 -9.82 -4.20
CA THR A 91 -8.30 -9.52 -3.53
C THR A 91 -8.39 -8.22 -2.72
N ASN A 92 -8.79 -7.11 -3.36
CA ASN A 92 -8.64 -5.80 -2.74
C ASN A 92 -9.80 -5.44 -1.80
N VAL A 93 -11.02 -5.91 -2.07
CA VAL A 93 -12.19 -5.58 -1.25
C VAL A 93 -12.46 -6.69 -0.21
N ARG A 94 -12.73 -7.92 -0.68
CA ARG A 94 -13.02 -9.03 0.23
C ARG A 94 -11.79 -9.44 1.05
N GLY A 95 -10.59 -9.38 0.45
CA GLY A 95 -9.33 -9.58 1.17
C GLY A 95 -9.18 -8.59 2.32
N THR A 96 -9.41 -7.29 2.07
CA THR A 96 -9.39 -6.26 3.13
C THR A 96 -10.46 -6.53 4.21
N GLN A 97 -11.68 -6.98 3.83
CA GLN A 97 -12.69 -7.38 4.81
C GLN A 97 -12.22 -8.53 5.71
N ARG A 98 -11.48 -9.50 5.16
CA ARG A 98 -10.90 -10.61 5.94
C ARG A 98 -9.81 -10.12 6.89
N VAL A 99 -8.95 -9.21 6.44
CA VAL A 99 -7.95 -8.57 7.30
C VAL A 99 -8.61 -7.84 8.46
N ILE A 100 -9.65 -7.04 8.20
CA ILE A 100 -10.42 -6.37 9.26
C ILE A 100 -11.00 -7.38 10.26
N ARG A 101 -11.57 -8.49 9.78
CA ARG A 101 -12.11 -9.54 10.66
C ARG A 101 -11.02 -10.17 11.51
N ALA A 102 -9.86 -10.47 10.92
CA ALA A 102 -8.71 -11.00 11.65
C ALA A 102 -8.22 -10.04 12.73
N CYS A 103 -8.15 -8.73 12.42
CA CYS A 103 -7.81 -7.69 13.39
C CYS A 103 -8.82 -7.66 14.57
N LYS A 104 -10.12 -7.73 14.29
CA LYS A 104 -11.17 -7.77 15.33
C LYS A 104 -11.04 -8.99 16.23
N GLN A 105 -10.87 -10.17 15.63
CA GLN A 105 -10.78 -11.44 16.36
C GLN A 105 -9.54 -11.47 17.28
N ASN A 106 -8.44 -10.87 16.85
CA ASN A 106 -7.17 -10.83 17.59
C ASN A 106 -6.98 -9.56 18.43
N LYS A 107 -7.98 -8.66 18.47
CA LYS A 107 -7.95 -7.40 19.24
C LYS A 107 -6.76 -6.51 18.84
N VAL A 108 -6.44 -6.46 17.55
CA VAL A 108 -5.38 -5.60 16.99
C VAL A 108 -5.69 -4.15 17.33
N GLU A 109 -4.72 -3.43 17.85
CA GLU A 109 -4.87 -2.05 18.32
C GLU A 109 -5.08 -1.06 17.17
N ARG A 110 -4.41 -1.30 16.01
CA ARG A 110 -4.53 -0.43 14.84
C ARG A 110 -4.25 -1.17 13.54
N LEU A 111 -5.06 -0.85 12.51
CA LEU A 111 -4.87 -1.26 11.14
C LEU A 111 -4.46 -0.06 10.28
N VAL A 112 -3.27 -0.08 9.70
CA VAL A 112 -2.83 0.89 8.68
C VAL A 112 -3.04 0.29 7.30
N PHE A 113 -3.87 0.93 6.48
CA PHE A 113 -4.20 0.46 5.15
C PHE A 113 -3.48 1.26 4.07
N VAL A 114 -2.78 0.59 3.19
CA VAL A 114 -2.15 1.21 2.03
C VAL A 114 -3.16 1.27 0.89
N SER A 115 -3.64 2.47 0.61
CA SER A 115 -4.49 2.79 -0.52
C SER A 115 -3.67 3.28 -1.72
N SER A 116 -4.24 4.09 -2.58
CA SER A 116 -3.58 4.59 -3.80
C SER A 116 -4.13 5.96 -4.20
N PRO A 117 -3.30 6.89 -4.65
CA PRO A 117 -3.75 8.16 -5.22
C PRO A 117 -4.38 8.00 -6.60
N SER A 118 -4.32 6.81 -7.21
CA SER A 118 -5.03 6.51 -8.46
C SER A 118 -6.54 6.75 -8.36
N ILE A 119 -7.11 6.73 -7.14
CA ILE A 119 -8.52 7.04 -6.90
C ILE A 119 -8.88 8.48 -7.29
N TYR A 120 -7.91 9.37 -7.41
CA TYR A 120 -8.10 10.75 -7.89
C TYR A 120 -8.00 10.88 -9.42
N ALA A 121 -7.65 9.81 -10.13
CA ALA A 121 -7.45 9.86 -11.56
C ALA A 121 -8.71 10.35 -12.27
N GLY A 122 -8.55 11.24 -13.22
CA GLY A 122 -9.60 11.86 -14.01
C GLY A 122 -9.13 12.21 -15.41
N LYS A 123 -10.00 12.83 -16.19
CA LYS A 123 -9.72 13.25 -17.58
C LYS A 123 -8.94 14.57 -17.65
N CYS A 124 -8.87 15.31 -16.57
CA CYS A 124 -8.21 16.61 -16.48
C CYS A 124 -7.10 16.58 -15.44
N ASP A 125 -6.07 17.42 -15.63
CA ASP A 125 -5.05 17.66 -14.62
C ASP A 125 -5.67 18.29 -13.37
N ARG A 126 -5.22 17.86 -12.22
CA ARG A 126 -5.66 18.38 -10.92
C ARG A 126 -4.45 18.68 -10.08
N LEU A 127 -4.42 19.88 -9.51
CA LEU A 127 -3.37 20.35 -8.59
C LEU A 127 -3.96 20.49 -7.18
N ASN A 128 -3.09 20.45 -6.18
CA ASN A 128 -3.44 20.63 -4.76
C ASN A 128 -4.57 19.68 -4.29
N ILE A 129 -4.50 18.42 -4.72
CA ILE A 129 -5.50 17.40 -4.40
C ILE A 129 -5.47 17.11 -2.90
N ARG A 130 -6.62 17.27 -2.24
CA ARG A 130 -6.82 16.95 -0.82
C ARG A 130 -7.42 15.56 -0.66
N GLU A 131 -7.31 15.00 0.53
CA GLU A 131 -7.84 13.67 0.89
C GLU A 131 -9.35 13.57 0.70
N THR A 132 -10.06 14.69 0.82
CA THR A 132 -11.52 14.81 0.61
C THR A 132 -11.95 14.82 -0.86
N ASP A 133 -11.01 15.01 -1.79
CA ASP A 133 -11.31 15.19 -3.22
C ASP A 133 -11.53 13.86 -3.97
N CYS A 134 -11.67 12.77 -3.25
CA CYS A 134 -11.96 11.45 -3.84
C CYS A 134 -13.39 11.41 -4.37
N ASP A 135 -13.54 11.14 -5.66
CA ASP A 135 -14.81 10.80 -6.26
C ASP A 135 -15.15 9.32 -5.99
N ALA A 136 -16.14 9.08 -5.15
CA ALA A 136 -16.56 7.73 -4.79
C ALA A 136 -17.15 6.94 -5.97
N SER A 137 -17.54 7.60 -7.05
CA SER A 137 -18.06 6.98 -8.28
C SER A 137 -17.00 6.66 -9.31
N ASN A 138 -15.72 7.01 -9.06
CA ASN A 138 -14.64 6.80 -10.01
C ASN A 138 -14.40 5.31 -10.28
N CYS A 139 -14.70 4.91 -11.51
CA CYS A 139 -14.55 3.53 -12.01
C CYS A 139 -13.73 3.46 -13.31
N LEU A 140 -12.77 4.37 -13.51
CA LEU A 140 -11.92 4.40 -14.70
C LEU A 140 -11.22 3.06 -14.97
N ASN A 141 -10.90 2.31 -13.96
CA ASN A 141 -10.50 0.91 -14.06
C ASN A 141 -10.84 0.14 -12.77
N TYR A 142 -10.78 -1.18 -12.83
CA TYR A 142 -11.15 -2.05 -11.71
C TYR A 142 -10.23 -1.92 -10.48
N TYR A 143 -8.97 -1.53 -10.67
CA TYR A 143 -8.06 -1.24 -9.56
C TYR A 143 -8.56 -0.02 -8.76
N ILE A 144 -8.85 1.09 -9.43
CA ILE A 144 -9.39 2.31 -8.82
C ILE A 144 -10.69 2.00 -8.07
N GLU A 145 -11.65 1.39 -8.75
CA GLU A 145 -12.92 0.96 -8.17
C GLU A 145 -12.69 0.14 -6.90
N SER A 146 -11.82 -0.87 -6.97
CA SER A 146 -11.56 -1.75 -5.83
C SER A 146 -10.89 -1.04 -4.64
N LYS A 147 -10.01 -0.07 -4.88
CA LYS A 147 -9.37 0.71 -3.80
C LYS A 147 -10.37 1.65 -3.12
N ILE A 148 -11.26 2.30 -3.89
CA ILE A 148 -12.34 3.12 -3.34
C ILE A 148 -13.28 2.28 -2.48
N LEU A 149 -13.69 1.11 -2.97
CA LEU A 149 -14.55 0.20 -2.21
C LEU A 149 -13.86 -0.36 -0.96
N ALA A 150 -12.57 -0.64 -1.02
CA ALA A 150 -11.80 -1.08 0.16
C ALA A 150 -11.72 0.03 1.22
N GLU A 151 -11.47 1.29 0.83
CA GLU A 151 -11.52 2.42 1.76
C GLU A 151 -12.94 2.61 2.36
N LYS A 152 -13.99 2.44 1.56
CA LYS A 152 -15.38 2.49 2.06
C LYS A 152 -15.61 1.44 3.16
N VAL A 153 -15.19 0.20 2.93
CA VAL A 153 -15.29 -0.88 3.92
C VAL A 153 -14.56 -0.52 5.22
N LEU A 154 -13.36 0.09 5.12
CA LEU A 154 -12.59 0.53 6.28
C LEU A 154 -13.27 1.66 7.06
N ARG A 155 -13.91 2.60 6.39
CA ARG A 155 -14.61 3.72 7.03
C ARG A 155 -15.94 3.30 7.69
N GLU A 156 -16.62 2.33 7.10
CA GLU A 156 -17.92 1.84 7.60
C GLU A 156 -17.78 0.80 8.72
N GLN A 157 -16.63 0.14 8.83
CA GLN A 157 -16.42 -0.86 9.87
C GLN A 157 -16.30 -0.22 11.27
N ARG A 158 -16.61 -0.99 12.31
CA ARG A 158 -16.46 -0.62 13.73
C ARG A 158 -15.56 -1.63 14.43
N GLY A 159 -14.86 -1.18 15.46
CA GLY A 159 -14.12 -2.03 16.39
C GLY A 159 -12.65 -2.28 16.02
N VAL A 160 -12.10 -1.67 14.96
CA VAL A 160 -10.65 -1.61 14.73
C VAL A 160 -10.29 -0.17 14.38
N PRO A 161 -9.42 0.50 15.16
CA PRO A 161 -8.89 1.81 14.78
C PRO A 161 -8.10 1.69 13.47
N CYS A 162 -8.41 2.56 12.49
CA CYS A 162 -7.80 2.49 11.15
C CYS A 162 -7.16 3.81 10.75
N VAL A 163 -6.06 3.70 9.98
CA VAL A 163 -5.43 4.82 9.27
C VAL A 163 -5.33 4.44 7.79
N ILE A 164 -5.62 5.36 6.88
CA ILE A 164 -5.50 5.13 5.44
C ILE A 164 -4.36 5.98 4.89
N ILE A 165 -3.41 5.35 4.23
CA ILE A 165 -2.25 6.00 3.61
C ILE A 165 -2.33 5.84 2.09
N ARG A 166 -2.23 6.94 1.36
CA ARG A 166 -2.26 7.02 -0.10
C ARG A 166 -0.91 7.51 -0.63
N PRO A 167 0.10 6.64 -0.78
CA PRO A 167 1.42 7.06 -1.26
C PRO A 167 1.38 7.35 -2.76
N ARG A 168 1.81 8.53 -3.16
CA ARG A 168 1.86 8.99 -4.56
C ARG A 168 3.04 8.35 -5.29
N GLY A 169 2.84 7.86 -6.49
CA GLY A 169 3.87 7.42 -7.44
C GLY A 169 5.20 6.94 -6.83
N LEU A 170 5.22 5.74 -6.23
CA LEU A 170 6.39 5.22 -5.53
C LEU A 170 7.56 4.96 -6.47
N PHE A 171 8.75 5.41 -6.08
CA PHE A 171 10.02 5.10 -6.74
C PHE A 171 11.11 4.74 -5.72
N GLY A 172 12.15 4.08 -6.16
CA GLY A 172 13.28 3.67 -5.34
C GLY A 172 13.94 2.39 -5.86
N VAL A 173 14.93 1.89 -5.15
CA VAL A 173 15.65 0.66 -5.52
C VAL A 173 14.70 -0.54 -5.46
N GLY A 174 14.62 -1.29 -6.56
CA GLY A 174 13.71 -2.43 -6.69
C GLY A 174 12.30 -2.06 -7.16
N ASP A 175 12.07 -0.81 -7.63
CA ASP A 175 10.85 -0.47 -8.36
C ASP A 175 10.71 -1.35 -9.60
N SER A 176 9.56 -1.98 -9.76
CA SER A 176 9.20 -2.80 -10.93
C SER A 176 8.05 -2.21 -11.72
N SER A 177 7.59 -1.01 -11.36
CA SER A 177 6.34 -0.45 -11.88
C SER A 177 6.53 0.83 -12.71
N ILE A 178 7.00 1.92 -12.12
CA ILE A 178 7.03 3.24 -12.77
C ILE A 178 8.29 3.41 -13.59
N ILE A 179 9.44 3.49 -12.95
CA ILE A 179 10.72 3.81 -13.60
C ILE A 179 11.11 2.79 -14.67
N PRO A 180 11.06 1.46 -14.43
CA PRO A 180 11.39 0.49 -15.46
C PRO A 180 10.46 0.54 -16.68
N ARG A 181 9.17 0.87 -16.48
CA ARG A 181 8.23 1.01 -17.60
C ARG A 181 8.53 2.25 -18.42
N LEU A 182 8.86 3.37 -17.79
CA LEU A 182 9.29 4.59 -18.49
C LEU A 182 10.57 4.35 -19.29
N ILE A 183 11.58 3.73 -18.69
CA ILE A 183 12.83 3.37 -19.40
C ILE A 183 12.54 2.46 -20.61
N LYS A 184 11.71 1.43 -20.41
CA LYS A 184 11.33 0.52 -21.51
C LYS A 184 10.57 1.22 -22.62
N ALA A 185 9.62 2.10 -22.29
CA ALA A 185 8.87 2.88 -23.25
C ALA A 185 9.79 3.82 -24.03
N ASN A 186 10.68 4.53 -23.35
CA ASN A 186 11.64 5.44 -23.96
C ASN A 186 12.57 4.74 -24.95
N ARG A 187 13.05 3.54 -24.61
CA ARG A 187 13.90 2.74 -25.51
C ARG A 187 13.19 2.23 -26.76
N ARG A 188 11.86 2.03 -26.68
CA ARG A 188 11.07 1.45 -27.77
C ARG A 188 10.49 2.49 -28.73
N SER A 189 9.91 3.55 -28.24
CA SER A 189 9.11 4.51 -29.03
C SER A 189 9.22 5.96 -28.53
N GLY A 190 10.08 6.22 -27.55
CA GLY A 190 10.07 7.47 -26.80
C GLY A 190 8.90 7.56 -25.82
N ILE A 191 9.01 8.49 -24.88
CA ILE A 191 7.93 8.82 -23.95
C ILE A 191 7.15 9.99 -24.55
N PRO A 192 5.82 9.86 -24.78
CA PRO A 192 5.03 10.96 -25.31
C PRO A 192 4.96 12.09 -24.27
N LEU A 193 5.39 13.27 -24.66
CA LEU A 193 5.31 14.47 -23.85
C LEU A 193 3.97 15.17 -24.11
N PHE A 194 2.96 14.89 -23.30
CA PHE A 194 1.70 15.61 -23.34
C PHE A 194 1.91 17.06 -22.90
N ARG A 195 1.30 18.01 -23.60
CA ARG A 195 1.45 19.46 -23.33
C ARG A 195 2.91 19.92 -23.21
N GLY A 196 3.80 19.37 -24.04
CA GLY A 196 5.22 19.70 -24.01
C GLY A 196 5.96 19.21 -22.74
N GLY A 197 5.35 18.34 -21.94
CA GLY A 197 5.93 17.80 -20.72
C GLY A 197 5.85 18.76 -19.52
N HIS A 198 5.07 19.83 -19.58
CA HIS A 198 4.89 20.79 -18.49
C HIS A 198 3.91 20.33 -17.40
N ASN A 199 3.30 19.17 -17.54
CA ASN A 199 2.46 18.62 -16.49
C ASN A 199 3.30 18.29 -15.25
N LEU A 200 2.81 18.69 -14.08
CA LEU A 200 3.45 18.41 -12.81
C LEU A 200 3.20 16.97 -12.37
N VAL A 201 4.27 16.32 -11.96
CA VAL A 201 4.25 14.98 -11.39
C VAL A 201 4.81 15.03 -9.98
N ASP A 202 4.04 14.54 -9.04
CA ASP A 202 4.47 14.36 -7.67
C ASP A 202 4.73 12.87 -7.44
N ILE A 203 5.91 12.55 -6.94
CA ILE A 203 6.36 11.19 -6.69
C ILE A 203 6.84 11.06 -5.24
N THR A 204 6.90 9.82 -4.75
CA THR A 204 7.27 9.53 -3.36
C THR A 204 8.43 8.56 -3.33
N CYS A 205 9.51 8.92 -2.66
CA CYS A 205 10.56 7.95 -2.31
C CYS A 205 9.95 6.85 -1.45
N VAL A 206 10.25 5.60 -1.77
CA VAL A 206 9.64 4.44 -1.08
C VAL A 206 10.00 4.40 0.40
N GLU A 207 11.18 4.91 0.77
CA GLU A 207 11.62 5.06 2.15
C GLU A 207 10.71 6.04 2.92
N ASN A 208 10.35 7.17 2.31
CA ASN A 208 9.43 8.14 2.92
C ASN A 208 8.02 7.54 3.10
N ALA A 209 7.59 6.70 2.17
CA ALA A 209 6.33 5.99 2.31
C ALA A 209 6.39 4.94 3.44
N ALA A 210 7.50 4.23 3.60
CA ALA A 210 7.70 3.29 4.70
C ALA A 210 7.74 4.00 6.06
N LEU A 211 8.45 5.13 6.15
CA LEU A 211 8.44 6.01 7.32
C LEU A 211 7.03 6.46 7.67
N ALA A 212 6.26 6.94 6.70
CA ALA A 212 4.88 7.38 6.92
C ALA A 212 3.99 6.26 7.46
N LEU A 213 4.19 5.01 7.01
CA LEU A 213 3.45 3.84 7.49
C LEU A 213 3.83 3.49 8.93
N ARG A 214 5.12 3.61 9.33
CA ARG A 214 5.55 3.46 10.72
C ARG A 214 4.94 4.55 11.61
N LEU A 215 5.03 5.81 11.20
CA LEU A 215 4.44 6.92 11.96
C LEU A 215 2.91 6.77 12.11
N ALA A 216 2.22 6.21 11.11
CA ALA A 216 0.80 5.90 11.20
C ALA A 216 0.48 4.78 12.22
N VAL A 217 1.43 3.88 12.46
CA VAL A 217 1.33 2.88 13.56
C VAL A 217 1.47 3.56 14.92
N GLU A 218 2.37 4.54 15.05
CA GLU A 218 2.73 5.18 16.32
C GLU A 218 1.75 6.27 16.77
N SER A 219 1.19 7.03 15.82
CA SER A 219 0.41 8.24 16.12
C SER A 219 -1.05 7.95 16.44
N GLU A 220 -1.46 8.24 17.69
CA GLU A 220 -2.88 8.21 18.08
C GLU A 220 -3.72 9.23 17.32
N ALA A 221 -3.14 10.40 17.01
CA ALA A 221 -3.83 11.45 16.25
C ALA A 221 -4.14 11.05 14.79
N ALA A 222 -3.47 10.01 14.27
CA ALA A 222 -3.71 9.50 12.92
C ALA A 222 -4.94 8.60 12.82
N VAL A 223 -5.47 8.11 13.94
CA VAL A 223 -6.64 7.21 13.93
C VAL A 223 -7.85 7.87 13.29
N GLY A 224 -8.47 7.16 12.36
CA GLY A 224 -9.64 7.63 11.60
C GLY A 224 -9.29 8.59 10.45
N GLN A 225 -8.01 8.94 10.28
CA GLN A 225 -7.58 9.88 9.26
C GLN A 225 -7.14 9.18 7.97
N VAL A 226 -7.07 9.98 6.92
CA VAL A 226 -6.53 9.61 5.60
C VAL A 226 -5.42 10.58 5.27
N TYR A 227 -4.30 10.08 4.73
CA TYR A 227 -3.17 10.92 4.35
C TYR A 227 -2.69 10.62 2.94
N ASN A 228 -2.53 11.66 2.13
CA ASN A 228 -1.74 11.62 0.91
C ASN A 228 -0.26 11.74 1.29
N ILE A 229 0.57 10.83 0.80
CA ILE A 229 2.01 10.87 1.06
C ILE A 229 2.74 11.16 -0.24
N THR A 230 3.55 12.22 -0.22
CA THR A 230 4.40 12.66 -1.33
C THR A 230 5.75 13.12 -0.78
N ASN A 231 6.71 13.41 -1.68
CA ASN A 231 7.94 14.10 -1.27
C ASN A 231 7.71 15.62 -1.06
N GLY A 232 6.54 16.16 -1.49
CA GLY A 232 6.23 17.58 -1.37
C GLY A 232 6.92 18.48 -2.40
N GLU A 233 7.57 17.90 -3.39
CA GLU A 233 8.34 18.60 -4.44
C GLU A 233 7.87 18.16 -5.83
N PRO A 234 6.71 18.65 -6.31
CA PRO A 234 6.23 18.31 -7.65
C PRO A 234 7.19 18.84 -8.72
N GLN A 235 7.53 17.97 -9.67
CA GLN A 235 8.44 18.27 -10.78
C GLN A 235 7.71 18.30 -12.11
N GLU A 236 8.18 19.09 -13.08
CA GLU A 236 7.72 18.96 -14.46
C GLU A 236 8.16 17.62 -15.03
N PHE A 237 7.26 16.95 -15.76
CA PHE A 237 7.54 15.61 -16.31
C PHE A 237 8.75 15.57 -17.25
N ARG A 238 9.09 16.70 -17.87
CA ARG A 238 10.25 16.88 -18.77
C ARG A 238 11.56 17.22 -18.07
N ALA A 239 11.54 17.47 -16.75
CA ALA A 239 12.71 17.93 -15.99
C ALA A 239 13.80 16.87 -15.83
#